data_bc89ee1330faa1111028244c85458119
#
_entry.id   bc89ee1330faa1111028244c85458119
#
_cell.length_a   1.000
_cell.length_b   1.000
_cell.length_c   1.000
_cell.angle_alpha   90.00
_cell.angle_beta   90.00
_cell.angle_gamma   90.00
#
_symmetry.space_group_name_H-M   'P 1'
#
loop_
_entity.id
_entity.type
_entity.pdbx_description
1 polymer ?
#
loop_
_entity_poly.entity_id
_entity_poly.type
_entity_poly.pdbx_seq_one_letter_code
_entity_poly.pdbx_strand_id
1 'polypeptide(L)'
;MELVIGNKAWSSWSMRPWLVLKKAGAEFTEIHIELRQGARTEAAIAPHSPSGHVPALKDGGITIWDSLAICEYLADKFPQARLWPQDPAARALARSAAAEMHSGFASLRGECPMDLNAVRKVAELSEATHKDLRRIARLWGDLLQRFGGPWLGGAEWSIADAFYTPVASRLRTYGVRISDFGDTGRGGEYAERLLQTPELLAWEAEAR
;
A
#
# COMPACT_ATOMS: atom_id res chain seq x y z
N MET A 1 17.01 12.20 -0.78
CA MET A 1 16.60 10.96 -0.08
C MET A 1 16.86 9.77 -0.97
N GLU A 2 17.13 8.59 -0.38
CA GLU A 2 17.25 7.33 -1.12
C GLU A 2 16.25 6.33 -0.55
N LEU A 3 15.39 5.76 -1.40
CA LEU A 3 14.45 4.72 -1.00
C LEU A 3 14.95 3.35 -1.46
N VAL A 4 15.21 2.46 -0.52
CA VAL A 4 15.60 1.07 -0.77
C VAL A 4 14.34 0.25 -0.95
N ILE A 5 14.18 -0.37 -2.12
CA ILE A 5 12.98 -1.10 -2.52
C ILE A 5 13.32 -2.49 -3.06
N GLY A 6 12.37 -3.40 -2.96
CA GLY A 6 12.41 -4.66 -3.70
C GLY A 6 11.78 -4.54 -5.08
N ASN A 7 11.73 -5.65 -5.82
CA ASN A 7 11.12 -5.73 -7.16
C ASN A 7 9.73 -5.10 -7.17
N LYS A 8 9.50 -4.15 -8.07
CA LYS A 8 8.24 -3.39 -8.16
C LYS A 8 7.03 -4.29 -8.42
N ALA A 9 7.20 -5.37 -9.17
CA ALA A 9 6.10 -6.31 -9.43
C ALA A 9 5.56 -7.00 -8.17
N TRP A 10 6.38 -7.22 -7.13
CA TRP A 10 6.03 -8.09 -5.99
C TRP A 10 6.05 -7.39 -4.63
N SER A 11 6.81 -6.30 -4.48
CA SER A 11 7.02 -5.66 -3.19
C SER A 11 5.91 -4.68 -2.83
N SER A 12 4.81 -5.20 -2.31
CA SER A 12 3.72 -4.36 -1.81
C SER A 12 4.12 -3.47 -0.63
N TRP A 13 5.15 -3.85 0.12
CA TRP A 13 5.70 -3.05 1.21
C TRP A 13 6.46 -1.83 0.69
N SER A 14 7.28 -2.00 -0.35
CA SER A 14 8.03 -0.91 -0.98
C SER A 14 7.12 0.05 -1.76
N MET A 15 6.04 -0.45 -2.35
CA MET A 15 5.06 0.36 -3.07
C MET A 15 4.50 1.49 -2.20
N ARG A 16 4.14 1.22 -0.94
CA ARG A 16 3.47 2.18 -0.06
C ARG A 16 4.25 3.50 0.10
N PRO A 17 5.47 3.51 0.65
CA PRO A 17 6.23 4.75 0.80
C PRO A 17 6.65 5.36 -0.53
N TRP A 18 6.82 4.56 -1.58
CA TRP A 18 7.10 5.09 -2.91
C TRP A 18 5.93 5.93 -3.45
N LEU A 19 4.69 5.44 -3.33
CA LEU A 19 3.49 6.20 -3.71
C LEU A 19 3.38 7.50 -2.90
N VAL A 20 3.71 7.45 -1.60
CA VAL A 20 3.68 8.60 -0.71
C VAL A 20 4.73 9.64 -1.10
N LEU A 21 5.97 9.23 -1.43
CA LEU A 21 7.02 10.11 -1.92
C LEU A 21 6.62 10.80 -3.22
N LYS A 22 6.07 10.05 -4.18
CA LYS A 22 5.56 10.62 -5.44
C LYS A 22 4.44 11.62 -5.20
N LYS A 23 3.50 11.28 -4.32
CA LYS A 23 2.38 12.17 -3.94
C LYS A 23 2.85 13.45 -3.26
N ALA A 24 3.90 13.36 -2.47
CA ALA A 24 4.53 14.52 -1.83
C ALA A 24 5.30 15.41 -2.80
N GLY A 25 5.52 14.99 -4.05
CA GLY A 25 6.39 15.67 -5.00
C GLY A 25 7.87 15.67 -4.56
N ALA A 26 8.26 14.68 -3.77
CA ALA A 26 9.60 14.59 -3.21
C ALA A 26 10.62 14.12 -4.24
N GLU A 27 11.81 14.72 -4.24
CA GLU A 27 12.95 14.21 -5.00
C GLU A 27 13.65 13.08 -4.21
N PHE A 28 13.78 11.92 -4.85
CA PHE A 28 14.47 10.77 -4.27
C PHE A 28 15.06 9.87 -5.36
N THR A 29 16.06 9.10 -4.98
CA THR A 29 16.63 8.02 -5.80
C THR A 29 16.20 6.67 -5.24
N GLU A 30 16.26 5.64 -6.07
CA GLU A 30 15.89 4.27 -5.72
C GLU A 30 17.12 3.37 -5.65
N ILE A 31 17.19 2.54 -4.61
CA ILE A 31 18.13 1.43 -4.51
C ILE A 31 17.32 0.14 -4.65
N HIS A 32 17.49 -0.54 -5.78
CA HIS A 32 16.75 -1.75 -6.08
C HIS A 32 17.43 -2.99 -5.51
N ILE A 33 16.68 -3.80 -4.79
CA ILE A 33 17.09 -5.10 -4.25
C ILE A 33 16.33 -6.20 -4.96
N GLU A 34 17.06 -7.15 -5.54
CA GLU A 34 16.47 -8.35 -6.11
C GLU A 34 15.96 -9.27 -5.00
N LEU A 35 14.63 -9.46 -4.94
CA LEU A 35 13.99 -10.31 -3.94
C LEU A 35 14.00 -11.78 -4.37
N ARG A 36 13.74 -12.70 -3.41
CA ARG A 36 13.58 -14.14 -3.64
C ARG A 36 14.85 -14.84 -4.12
N GLN A 37 16.04 -14.29 -3.80
CA GLN A 37 17.34 -14.90 -4.09
C GLN A 37 17.98 -15.54 -2.84
N GLY A 38 17.20 -15.78 -1.77
CA GLY A 38 17.69 -16.33 -0.50
C GLY A 38 18.80 -15.46 0.10
N ALA A 39 19.92 -16.05 0.46
CA ALA A 39 21.06 -15.35 1.08
C ALA A 39 21.59 -14.17 0.28
N ARG A 40 21.42 -14.14 -1.05
CA ARG A 40 21.81 -12.98 -1.87
C ARG A 40 20.92 -11.78 -1.59
N THR A 41 19.62 -11.98 -1.43
CA THR A 41 18.69 -10.90 -1.03
C THR A 41 19.06 -10.35 0.33
N GLU A 42 19.32 -11.22 1.30
CA GLU A 42 19.71 -10.83 2.67
C GLU A 42 21.01 -10.01 2.66
N ALA A 43 22.04 -10.49 1.97
CA ALA A 43 23.33 -9.79 1.83
C ALA A 43 23.19 -8.43 1.12
N ALA A 44 22.28 -8.32 0.15
CA ALA A 44 22.02 -7.06 -0.56
C ALA A 44 21.24 -6.05 0.30
N ILE A 45 20.36 -6.50 1.20
CA ILE A 45 19.60 -5.62 2.11
C ILE A 45 20.46 -5.13 3.29
N ALA A 46 21.33 -5.98 3.82
CA ALA A 46 22.06 -5.73 5.06
C ALA A 46 22.78 -4.37 5.14
N PRO A 47 23.44 -3.84 4.07
CA PRO A 47 24.07 -2.52 4.10
C PRO A 47 23.09 -1.35 4.12
N HIS A 48 21.82 -1.60 3.87
CA HIS A 48 20.82 -0.58 3.62
C HIS A 48 19.71 -0.52 4.67
N SER A 49 19.42 -1.62 5.35
CA SER A 49 18.30 -1.71 6.28
C SER A 49 18.67 -2.49 7.54
N PRO A 50 18.61 -1.87 8.72
CA PRO A 50 18.92 -2.54 9.98
C PRO A 50 17.90 -3.62 10.36
N SER A 51 16.71 -3.61 9.73
CA SER A 51 15.67 -4.63 9.92
C SER A 51 15.89 -5.89 9.08
N GLY A 52 16.82 -5.87 8.11
CA GLY A 52 16.95 -6.93 7.12
C GLY A 52 15.79 -7.01 6.11
N HIS A 53 14.97 -5.97 6.01
CA HIS A 53 13.80 -5.92 5.12
C HIS A 53 13.77 -4.64 4.30
N VAL A 54 13.05 -4.68 3.18
CA VAL A 54 12.66 -3.51 2.41
C VAL A 54 11.17 -3.21 2.64
N PRO A 55 10.75 -1.93 2.59
CA PRO A 55 11.55 -0.74 2.27
C PRO A 55 12.39 -0.20 3.43
N ALA A 56 13.40 0.59 3.08
CA ALA A 56 14.08 1.49 4.01
C ALA A 56 14.31 2.85 3.34
N LEU A 57 14.18 3.93 4.09
CA LEU A 57 14.43 5.29 3.61
C LEU A 57 15.69 5.85 4.26
N LYS A 58 16.64 6.33 3.45
CA LYS A 58 17.84 7.04 3.93
C LYS A 58 17.65 8.53 3.69
N ASP A 59 17.82 9.31 4.75
CA ASP A 59 17.70 10.77 4.67
C ASP A 59 18.59 11.45 5.74
N GLY A 60 19.46 12.37 5.30
CA GLY A 60 20.26 13.19 6.20
C GLY A 60 21.09 12.42 7.23
N GLY A 61 21.58 11.21 6.91
CA GLY A 61 22.39 10.37 7.80
C GLY A 61 21.58 9.43 8.70
N ILE A 62 20.24 9.44 8.63
CA ILE A 62 19.38 8.46 9.30
C ILE A 62 18.84 7.43 8.32
N THR A 63 18.56 6.24 8.82
CA THR A 63 17.84 5.19 8.07
C THR A 63 16.55 4.86 8.81
N ILE A 64 15.43 4.98 8.11
CA ILE A 64 14.09 4.76 8.64
C ILE A 64 13.53 3.47 8.02
N TRP A 65 12.97 2.62 8.81
CA TRP A 65 12.20 1.43 8.50
C TRP A 65 11.05 1.38 9.53
N ASP A 66 9.94 0.80 9.35
CA ASP A 66 9.34 0.10 8.23
C ASP A 66 8.49 1.02 7.30
N SER A 67 7.61 0.40 6.47
CA SER A 67 6.80 1.17 5.51
C SER A 67 5.86 2.18 6.18
N LEU A 68 5.27 1.89 7.34
CA LEU A 68 4.39 2.82 8.04
C LEU A 68 5.18 3.94 8.69
N ALA A 69 6.29 3.61 9.36
CA ALA A 69 7.18 4.61 9.96
C ALA A 69 7.75 5.57 8.91
N ILE A 70 8.13 5.04 7.72
CA ILE A 70 8.58 5.87 6.60
C ILE A 70 7.46 6.84 6.17
N CYS A 71 6.22 6.36 6.01
CA CYS A 71 5.10 7.20 5.61
C CYS A 71 4.78 8.27 6.66
N GLU A 72 4.85 7.96 7.96
CA GLU A 72 4.68 8.95 9.04
C GLU A 72 5.80 10.00 9.01
N TYR A 73 7.05 9.57 8.86
CA TYR A 73 8.19 10.49 8.71
C TYR A 73 7.99 11.44 7.52
N LEU A 74 7.51 10.94 6.39
CA LEU A 74 7.23 11.75 5.20
C LEU A 74 6.09 12.73 5.44
N ALA A 75 5.06 12.36 6.21
CA ALA A 75 3.98 13.26 6.56
C ALA A 75 4.46 14.44 7.41
N ASP A 76 5.38 14.20 8.34
CA ASP A 76 5.99 15.24 9.16
C ASP A 76 6.97 16.12 8.33
N LYS A 77 7.73 15.49 7.42
CA LYS A 77 8.72 16.18 6.59
C LYS A 77 8.08 17.06 5.50
N PHE A 78 6.93 16.67 4.97
CA PHE A 78 6.21 17.34 3.89
C PHE A 78 4.80 17.79 4.32
N PRO A 79 4.65 18.65 5.34
CA PRO A 79 3.35 19.02 5.90
C PRO A 79 2.43 19.68 4.85
N GLN A 80 3.01 20.37 3.85
CA GLN A 80 2.27 20.98 2.74
C GLN A 80 1.61 19.96 1.80
N ALA A 81 2.11 18.72 1.76
CA ALA A 81 1.55 17.66 0.93
C ALA A 81 0.27 17.05 1.52
N ARG A 82 -0.07 17.37 2.77
CA ARG A 82 -1.29 16.93 3.45
C ARG A 82 -1.52 15.42 3.35
N LEU A 83 -0.46 14.65 3.58
CA LEU A 83 -0.45 13.19 3.41
C LEU A 83 -1.39 12.45 4.37
N TRP A 84 -1.88 13.12 5.41
CA TRP A 84 -3.00 12.69 6.25
C TRP A 84 -4.15 13.69 6.19
N PRO A 85 -5.41 13.26 6.38
CA PRO A 85 -6.56 14.16 6.46
C PRO A 85 -6.36 15.28 7.48
N GLN A 86 -6.86 16.48 7.17
CA GLN A 86 -6.76 17.61 8.08
C GLN A 86 -7.78 17.53 9.21
N ASP A 87 -8.97 16.97 8.97
CA ASP A 87 -9.94 16.68 10.02
C ASP A 87 -9.39 15.65 11.00
N PRO A 88 -9.41 15.93 12.33
CA PRO A 88 -8.82 15.04 13.32
C PRO A 88 -9.48 13.65 13.38
N ALA A 89 -10.80 13.55 13.18
CA ALA A 89 -11.51 12.29 13.22
C ALA A 89 -11.20 11.45 11.96
N ALA A 90 -11.20 12.07 10.79
CA ALA A 90 -10.80 11.41 9.54
C ALA A 90 -9.34 10.95 9.61
N ARG A 91 -8.44 11.78 10.13
CA ARG A 91 -7.03 11.43 10.32
C ARG A 91 -6.85 10.25 11.27
N ALA A 92 -7.54 10.21 12.39
CA ALA A 92 -7.46 9.11 13.34
C ALA A 92 -7.92 7.79 12.71
N LEU A 93 -9.05 7.81 11.99
CA LEU A 93 -9.58 6.60 11.35
C LEU A 93 -8.77 6.18 10.11
N ALA A 94 -8.22 7.12 9.35
CA ALA A 94 -7.29 6.83 8.26
C ALA A 94 -6.01 6.15 8.77
N ARG A 95 -5.45 6.63 9.89
CA ARG A 95 -4.32 5.97 10.57
C ARG A 95 -4.68 4.57 11.06
N SER A 96 -5.88 4.40 11.65
CA SER A 96 -6.35 3.07 12.07
C SER A 96 -6.45 2.12 10.89
N ALA A 97 -7.01 2.57 9.77
CA ALA A 97 -7.13 1.77 8.55
C ALA A 97 -5.75 1.38 7.98
N ALA A 98 -4.80 2.32 7.94
CA ALA A 98 -3.43 2.05 7.49
C ALA A 98 -2.72 1.05 8.42
N ALA A 99 -2.85 1.20 9.74
CA ALA A 99 -2.27 0.29 10.74
C ALA A 99 -2.89 -1.12 10.66
N GLU A 100 -4.21 -1.22 10.46
CA GLU A 100 -4.89 -2.50 10.28
C GLU A 100 -4.40 -3.22 9.00
N MET A 101 -4.22 -2.49 7.89
CA MET A 101 -3.63 -3.07 6.68
C MET A 101 -2.16 -3.44 6.86
N HIS A 102 -1.43 -2.68 7.66
CA HIS A 102 -0.02 -2.93 7.96
C HIS A 102 0.18 -4.25 8.71
N SER A 103 -0.61 -4.50 9.74
CA SER A 103 -0.45 -5.65 10.64
C SER A 103 -1.35 -6.84 10.31
N GLY A 104 -2.41 -6.64 9.53
CA GLY A 104 -3.47 -7.63 9.33
C GLY A 104 -3.53 -8.22 7.91
N PHE A 105 -4.66 -8.90 7.66
CA PHE A 105 -5.02 -9.50 6.36
C PHE A 105 -3.96 -10.49 5.84
N ALA A 106 -3.43 -11.30 6.74
CA ALA A 106 -2.36 -12.25 6.43
C ALA A 106 -2.82 -13.33 5.44
N SER A 107 -4.08 -13.79 5.55
CA SER A 107 -4.65 -14.81 4.67
C SER A 107 -4.77 -14.29 3.24
N LEU A 108 -5.35 -13.11 3.04
CA LEU A 108 -5.42 -12.46 1.73
C LEU A 108 -4.03 -12.25 1.12
N ARG A 109 -3.07 -11.80 1.91
CA ARG A 109 -1.70 -11.55 1.45
C ARG A 109 -0.95 -12.82 1.08
N GLY A 110 -1.23 -13.91 1.76
CA GLY A 110 -0.64 -15.24 1.51
C GLY A 110 -1.24 -15.94 0.29
N GLU A 111 -2.56 -15.94 0.16
CA GLU A 111 -3.26 -16.61 -0.95
C GLU A 111 -3.26 -15.78 -2.24
N CYS A 112 -3.28 -14.45 -2.11
CA CYS A 112 -3.24 -13.52 -3.22
C CYS A 112 -1.99 -12.61 -3.12
N PRO A 113 -0.76 -13.15 -3.22
CA PRO A 113 0.44 -12.32 -3.18
C PRO A 113 0.43 -11.30 -4.33
N MET A 114 0.96 -10.09 -4.09
CA MET A 114 1.04 -9.08 -5.14
C MET A 114 1.92 -9.55 -6.28
N ASP A 115 1.39 -9.47 -7.49
CA ASP A 115 2.07 -9.73 -8.75
C ASP A 115 1.42 -8.88 -9.84
N LEU A 116 2.03 -7.76 -10.17
CA LEU A 116 1.45 -6.77 -11.09
C LEU A 116 1.48 -7.25 -12.55
N ASN A 117 2.33 -8.21 -12.87
CA ASN A 117 2.50 -8.74 -14.23
C ASN A 117 1.65 -9.98 -14.51
N ALA A 118 0.93 -10.46 -13.49
CA ALA A 118 0.10 -11.66 -13.61
C ALA A 118 -1.38 -11.32 -13.75
N VAL A 119 -2.07 -12.16 -14.53
CA VAL A 119 -3.52 -12.31 -14.49
C VAL A 119 -3.80 -13.73 -14.05
N ARG A 120 -4.37 -13.89 -12.88
CA ARG A 120 -4.63 -15.19 -12.26
C ARG A 120 -6.11 -15.29 -11.91
N LYS A 121 -6.64 -16.49 -11.92
CA LYS A 121 -7.93 -16.79 -11.31
C LYS A 121 -7.66 -17.75 -10.17
N VAL A 122 -8.09 -17.36 -8.98
CA VAL A 122 -8.09 -18.29 -7.83
C VAL A 122 -9.32 -19.16 -7.95
N ALA A 123 -9.14 -20.47 -7.95
CA ALA A 123 -10.25 -21.41 -8.05
C ALA A 123 -11.16 -21.34 -6.83
N GLU A 124 -10.57 -21.23 -5.64
CA GLU A 124 -11.26 -21.13 -4.37
C GLU A 124 -10.37 -20.42 -3.35
N LEU A 125 -10.95 -19.48 -2.59
CA LEU A 125 -10.28 -18.80 -1.48
C LEU A 125 -10.70 -19.45 -0.17
N SER A 126 -9.79 -19.51 0.80
CA SER A 126 -10.12 -20.03 2.12
C SER A 126 -11.13 -19.15 2.86
N GLU A 127 -11.84 -19.70 3.84
CA GLU A 127 -12.74 -18.92 4.70
C GLU A 127 -11.99 -17.82 5.47
N ALA A 128 -10.72 -18.02 5.78
CA ALA A 128 -9.88 -16.99 6.40
C ALA A 128 -9.67 -15.80 5.46
N THR A 129 -9.43 -16.03 4.16
CA THR A 129 -9.33 -14.99 3.16
C THR A 129 -10.68 -14.33 2.88
N HIS A 130 -11.77 -15.08 2.88
CA HIS A 130 -13.13 -14.51 2.82
C HIS A 130 -13.41 -13.57 4.00
N LYS A 131 -12.97 -13.93 5.20
CA LYS A 131 -13.08 -13.06 6.39
C LYS A 131 -12.28 -11.76 6.20
N ASP A 132 -11.06 -11.85 5.69
CA ASP A 132 -10.22 -10.67 5.38
C ASP A 132 -10.94 -9.76 4.37
N LEU A 133 -11.47 -10.32 3.28
CA LEU A 133 -12.17 -9.57 2.24
C LEU A 133 -13.45 -8.91 2.74
N ARG A 134 -14.27 -9.62 3.54
CA ARG A 134 -15.45 -9.03 4.20
C ARG A 134 -15.07 -7.88 5.12
N ARG A 135 -13.96 -8.01 5.86
CA ARG A 135 -13.47 -6.93 6.73
C ARG A 135 -13.03 -5.72 5.92
N ILE A 136 -12.32 -5.91 4.81
CA ILE A 136 -11.88 -4.84 3.91
C ILE A 136 -13.09 -4.15 3.28
N ALA A 137 -14.07 -4.90 2.74
CA ALA A 137 -15.29 -4.35 2.15
C ALA A 137 -16.03 -3.46 3.13
N ARG A 138 -16.22 -3.94 4.35
CA ARG A 138 -16.87 -3.18 5.44
C ARG A 138 -16.07 -1.93 5.81
N LEU A 139 -14.76 -2.03 6.02
CA LEU A 139 -13.91 -0.90 6.37
C LEU A 139 -13.95 0.19 5.30
N TRP A 140 -13.83 -0.18 4.03
CA TRP A 140 -13.90 0.76 2.93
C TRP A 140 -15.29 1.42 2.86
N GLY A 141 -16.36 0.63 2.93
CA GLY A 141 -17.73 1.14 2.93
C GLY A 141 -18.00 2.13 4.05
N ASP A 142 -17.63 1.78 5.28
CA ASP A 142 -17.82 2.60 6.47
C ASP A 142 -17.08 3.95 6.36
N LEU A 143 -15.81 3.95 5.94
CA LEU A 143 -15.00 5.17 5.84
C LEU A 143 -15.45 6.06 4.67
N LEU A 144 -15.70 5.48 3.49
CA LEU A 144 -16.18 6.21 2.32
C LEU A 144 -17.56 6.84 2.58
N GLN A 145 -18.43 6.14 3.31
CA GLN A 145 -19.73 6.70 3.70
C GLN A 145 -19.58 7.82 4.71
N ARG A 146 -18.74 7.60 5.74
CA ARG A 146 -18.57 8.52 6.86
C ARG A 146 -17.97 9.86 6.44
N PHE A 147 -16.98 9.85 5.56
CA PHE A 147 -16.24 11.04 5.14
C PHE A 147 -16.59 11.55 3.75
N GLY A 148 -17.60 10.96 3.11
CA GLY A 148 -18.13 11.40 1.82
C GLY A 148 -17.29 11.01 0.61
N GLY A 149 -16.22 10.20 0.78
CA GLY A 149 -15.35 9.76 -0.31
C GLY A 149 -14.76 10.94 -1.10
N PRO A 150 -14.08 10.69 -2.21
CA PRO A 150 -13.79 9.43 -2.90
C PRO A 150 -12.65 8.61 -2.30
N TRP A 151 -11.95 9.12 -1.28
CA TRP A 151 -10.84 8.49 -0.58
C TRP A 151 -11.23 8.09 0.84
N LEU A 152 -10.48 7.21 1.49
CA LEU A 152 -10.81 6.71 2.83
C LEU A 152 -10.86 7.80 3.90
N GLY A 153 -10.11 8.87 3.72
CA GLY A 153 -10.09 10.01 4.63
C GLY A 153 -10.92 11.22 4.17
N GLY A 154 -11.70 11.11 3.07
CA GLY A 154 -12.53 12.18 2.52
C GLY A 154 -12.20 12.56 1.09
N ALA A 155 -12.12 13.86 0.80
CA ALA A 155 -11.96 14.36 -0.57
C ALA A 155 -10.55 14.19 -1.15
N GLU A 156 -9.53 14.06 -0.30
CA GLU A 156 -8.12 14.01 -0.72
C GLU A 156 -7.51 12.64 -0.43
N TRP A 157 -6.66 12.17 -1.37
CA TRP A 157 -5.85 10.97 -1.19
C TRP A 157 -4.91 11.11 0.01
N SER A 158 -4.70 10.02 0.73
CA SER A 158 -3.88 9.98 1.93
C SER A 158 -3.01 8.72 2.01
N ILE A 159 -2.16 8.65 3.01
CA ILE A 159 -1.35 7.46 3.30
C ILE A 159 -2.23 6.20 3.45
N ALA A 160 -3.46 6.31 4.00
CA ALA A 160 -4.37 5.17 4.07
C ALA A 160 -4.63 4.56 2.68
N ASP A 161 -4.80 5.40 1.67
CA ASP A 161 -5.05 4.97 0.29
C ASP A 161 -3.82 4.30 -0.32
N ALA A 162 -2.60 4.78 0.01
CA ALA A 162 -1.35 4.08 -0.35
C ALA A 162 -1.29 2.66 0.22
N PHE A 163 -1.79 2.47 1.44
CA PHE A 163 -1.77 1.15 2.09
C PHE A 163 -2.76 0.17 1.46
N TYR A 164 -3.88 0.65 0.93
CA TYR A 164 -4.88 -0.18 0.25
C TYR A 164 -4.65 -0.32 -1.27
N THR A 165 -3.77 0.46 -1.88
CA THR A 165 -3.40 0.31 -3.30
C THR A 165 -2.91 -1.11 -3.64
N PRO A 166 -2.02 -1.75 -2.85
CA PRO A 166 -1.66 -3.15 -3.09
C PRO A 166 -2.82 -4.14 -2.95
N VAL A 167 -3.88 -3.80 -2.20
CA VAL A 167 -5.09 -4.64 -2.11
C VAL A 167 -5.86 -4.55 -3.41
N ALA A 168 -6.11 -3.35 -3.92
CA ALA A 168 -6.77 -3.14 -5.21
C ALA A 168 -6.04 -3.88 -6.34
N SER A 169 -4.70 -3.84 -6.37
CA SER A 169 -3.91 -4.59 -7.35
C SER A 169 -4.10 -6.11 -7.23
N ARG A 170 -4.21 -6.65 -6.00
CA ARG A 170 -4.52 -8.06 -5.77
C ARG A 170 -5.91 -8.43 -6.30
N LEU A 171 -6.94 -7.61 -5.97
CA LEU A 171 -8.29 -7.84 -6.47
C LEU A 171 -8.29 -7.95 -8.01
N ARG A 172 -7.62 -7.04 -8.69
CA ARG A 172 -7.44 -7.08 -10.16
C ARG A 172 -6.70 -8.32 -10.63
N THR A 173 -5.53 -8.61 -10.06
CA THR A 173 -4.68 -9.73 -10.47
C THR A 173 -5.40 -11.07 -10.37
N TYR A 174 -6.19 -11.27 -9.31
CA TYR A 174 -6.87 -12.54 -9.02
C TYR A 174 -8.33 -12.57 -9.47
N GLY A 175 -8.85 -11.50 -10.06
CA GLY A 175 -10.23 -11.42 -10.51
C GLY A 175 -11.25 -11.47 -9.37
N VAL A 176 -10.87 -11.02 -8.17
CA VAL A 176 -11.73 -10.98 -7.00
C VAL A 176 -12.57 -9.70 -7.02
N ARG A 177 -13.88 -9.85 -6.94
CA ARG A 177 -14.81 -8.71 -6.86
C ARG A 177 -15.15 -8.43 -5.40
N ILE A 178 -14.84 -7.25 -4.92
CA ILE A 178 -15.12 -6.87 -3.52
C ILE A 178 -16.65 -6.86 -3.23
N SER A 179 -17.47 -6.66 -4.25
CA SER A 179 -18.94 -6.77 -4.15
C SER A 179 -19.44 -8.13 -3.66
N ASP A 180 -18.70 -9.20 -3.92
CA ASP A 180 -19.05 -10.54 -3.49
C ASP A 180 -18.87 -10.73 -1.95
N PHE A 181 -18.28 -9.74 -1.29
CA PHE A 181 -17.94 -9.73 0.14
C PHE A 181 -18.71 -8.68 0.96
N GLY A 182 -19.86 -8.25 0.46
CA GLY A 182 -20.77 -7.33 1.16
C GLY A 182 -20.50 -5.85 0.90
N ASP A 183 -19.70 -5.51 -0.12
CA ASP A 183 -19.58 -4.14 -0.58
C ASP A 183 -20.89 -3.70 -1.29
N THR A 184 -21.30 -2.47 -1.02
CA THR A 184 -22.50 -1.84 -1.61
C THR A 184 -22.21 -1.06 -2.90
N GLY A 185 -21.07 -1.28 -3.53
CA GLY A 185 -20.59 -0.63 -4.76
C GLY A 185 -19.50 0.40 -4.54
N ARG A 186 -19.45 1.06 -3.38
CA ARG A 186 -18.45 2.09 -3.08
C ARG A 186 -17.01 1.55 -2.99
N GLY A 187 -16.86 0.36 -2.44
CA GLY A 187 -15.55 -0.29 -2.34
C GLY A 187 -15.00 -0.70 -3.70
N GLY A 188 -15.87 -1.17 -4.61
CA GLY A 188 -15.51 -1.47 -5.99
C GLY A 188 -15.04 -0.23 -6.74
N GLU A 189 -15.82 0.87 -6.69
CA GLU A 189 -15.42 2.15 -7.29
C GLU A 189 -14.13 2.70 -6.71
N TYR A 190 -13.93 2.54 -5.40
CA TYR A 190 -12.70 2.94 -4.72
C TYR A 190 -11.49 2.12 -5.20
N ALA A 191 -11.63 0.80 -5.31
CA ALA A 191 -10.57 -0.06 -5.82
C ALA A 191 -10.17 0.35 -7.25
N GLU A 192 -11.14 0.60 -8.14
CA GLU A 192 -10.88 1.08 -9.49
C GLU A 192 -10.17 2.44 -9.49
N ARG A 193 -10.57 3.36 -8.61
CA ARG A 193 -9.92 4.66 -8.47
C ARG A 193 -8.46 4.53 -8.01
N LEU A 194 -8.17 3.66 -7.06
CA LEU A 194 -6.79 3.37 -6.63
C LEU A 194 -5.94 2.89 -7.81
N LEU A 195 -6.49 2.01 -8.66
CA LEU A 195 -5.80 1.47 -9.84
C LEU A 195 -5.55 2.51 -10.95
N GLN A 196 -6.21 3.67 -10.90
CA GLN A 196 -6.04 4.75 -11.88
C GLN A 196 -5.23 5.93 -11.35
N THR A 197 -4.66 5.83 -10.14
CA THR A 197 -3.79 6.90 -9.62
C THR A 197 -2.53 7.05 -10.46
N PRO A 198 -2.12 8.29 -10.79
CA PRO A 198 -0.90 8.52 -11.57
C PRO A 198 0.34 7.88 -10.93
N GLU A 199 0.40 7.86 -9.61
CA GLU A 199 1.49 7.28 -8.84
C GLU A 199 1.57 5.76 -9.03
N LEU A 200 0.43 5.05 -8.99
CA LEU A 200 0.42 3.61 -9.26
C LEU A 200 0.77 3.30 -10.72
N LEU A 201 0.20 4.04 -11.67
CA LEU A 201 0.51 3.84 -13.10
C LEU A 201 2.00 4.03 -13.38
N ALA A 202 2.64 5.02 -12.73
CA ALA A 202 4.08 5.21 -12.82
C ALA A 202 4.87 4.04 -12.20
N TRP A 203 4.44 3.53 -11.04
CA TRP A 203 5.04 2.32 -10.44
C TRP A 203 4.93 1.11 -11.35
N GLU A 204 3.76 0.87 -11.95
CA GLU A 204 3.49 -0.27 -12.84
C GLU A 204 4.29 -0.20 -14.14
N ALA A 205 4.50 0.99 -14.69
CA ALA A 205 5.31 1.18 -15.90
C ALA A 205 6.75 0.68 -15.73
N GLU A 206 7.25 0.70 -14.49
CA GLU A 206 8.61 0.27 -14.12
C GLU A 206 8.64 -1.14 -13.48
N ALA A 207 7.48 -1.80 -13.31
CA ALA A 207 7.36 -3.11 -12.66
C ALA A 207 7.61 -4.32 -13.60
N ARG A 208 8.11 -4.07 -14.79
CA ARG A 208 8.33 -5.09 -15.85
C ARG A 208 9.61 -5.87 -15.66
#